data_b7779fb46b151b4ede5d2a84e43046ce
#
_entry.id   b7779fb46b151b4ede5d2a84e43046ce
#
_cell.length_a   1.000
_cell.length_b   1.000
_cell.length_c   1.000
_cell.angle_alpha   90.00
_cell.angle_beta   90.00
_cell.angle_gamma   90.00
#
_symmetry.space_group_name_H-M   'P 1'
#
loop_
_entity.id
_entity.type
_entity.pdbx_description
1 polymer ?
#
loop_
_entity_poly.entity_id
_entity_poly.type
_entity_poly.pdbx_seq_one_letter_code
_entity_poly.pdbx_strand_id
1 'polypeptide(L)'
;MSVIVSGDYNVTQTSDSYKVLANSKILKDSYDYAKYRFAPTGTFNGFNAKRYTTHRIDHLFVSKKVKVDRWGVLTYHYFRTPTPEEVAAAEAKFAAELAKNPKKKRPSGERRDIKCISDHYAIQAFIQLK
;
A
#
# COMPACT_ATOMS: atom_id res chain seq x y z
N MET A 1 -28.46 -12.73 3.63
CA MET A 1 -27.57 -12.48 2.46
C MET A 1 -26.26 -11.92 3.00
N SER A 2 -25.13 -12.42 2.50
CA SER A 2 -23.81 -11.86 2.82
C SER A 2 -23.48 -10.79 1.78
N VAL A 3 -22.98 -9.65 2.24
CA VAL A 3 -22.63 -8.50 1.39
C VAL A 3 -21.15 -8.17 1.63
N ILE A 4 -20.44 -7.91 0.54
CA ILE A 4 -19.07 -7.43 0.51
C ILE A 4 -19.04 -6.17 -0.33
N VAL A 5 -18.45 -5.11 0.18
CA VAL A 5 -18.28 -3.82 -0.53
C VAL A 5 -16.81 -3.43 -0.42
N SER A 6 -16.11 -3.33 -1.53
CA SER A 6 -14.69 -3.00 -1.53
C SER A 6 -14.35 -2.02 -2.65
N GLY A 7 -13.28 -1.25 -2.45
CA GLY A 7 -12.75 -0.34 -3.45
C GLY A 7 -11.86 0.74 -2.86
N ASP A 8 -11.36 1.56 -3.74
CA ASP A 8 -10.75 2.84 -3.41
C ASP A 8 -11.87 3.87 -3.16
N TYR A 9 -11.93 4.35 -1.93
CA TYR A 9 -12.92 5.36 -1.52
C TYR A 9 -12.34 6.78 -1.53
N ASN A 10 -11.03 6.90 -1.77
CA ASN A 10 -10.30 8.17 -1.70
C ASN A 10 -10.48 8.94 -0.37
N VAL A 11 -10.84 8.24 0.68
CA VAL A 11 -11.01 8.78 2.04
C VAL A 11 -10.34 7.88 3.06
N THR A 12 -9.72 8.49 4.05
CA THR A 12 -9.04 7.76 5.12
C THR A 12 -10.02 7.18 6.13
N GLN A 13 -9.56 6.21 6.91
CA GLN A 13 -10.34 5.60 8.01
C GLN A 13 -10.76 6.59 9.11
N THR A 14 -10.26 7.80 9.09
CA THR A 14 -10.62 8.87 10.06
C THR A 14 -11.67 9.84 9.54
N SER A 15 -11.99 9.77 8.24
CA SER A 15 -12.95 10.69 7.61
C SER A 15 -14.40 10.39 8.01
N ASP A 16 -15.24 11.39 7.93
CA ASP A 16 -16.66 11.23 8.25
C ASP A 16 -17.38 10.38 7.21
N SER A 17 -16.99 10.46 5.93
CA SER A 17 -17.52 9.60 4.87
C SER A 17 -17.25 8.10 5.15
N TYR A 18 -16.04 7.77 5.62
CA TYR A 18 -15.73 6.40 6.06
C TYR A 18 -16.61 5.97 7.22
N LYS A 19 -16.80 6.84 8.23
CA LYS A 19 -17.59 6.54 9.43
C LYS A 19 -19.05 6.22 9.11
N VAL A 20 -19.60 6.78 8.04
CA VAL A 20 -20.97 6.46 7.60
C VAL A 20 -21.14 4.97 7.33
N LEU A 21 -20.17 4.35 6.64
CA LEU A 21 -20.19 2.91 6.37
C LEU A 21 -19.75 2.08 7.58
N ALA A 22 -18.66 2.47 8.23
CA ALA A 22 -18.09 1.73 9.36
C ALA A 22 -19.05 1.65 10.56
N ASN A 23 -19.82 2.72 10.79
CA ASN A 23 -20.81 2.79 11.88
C ASN A 23 -22.23 2.33 11.47
N SER A 24 -22.39 1.85 10.22
CA SER A 24 -23.70 1.38 9.77
C SER A 24 -24.18 0.17 10.57
N LYS A 25 -25.50 -0.04 10.62
CA LYS A 25 -26.06 -1.23 11.26
C LYS A 25 -25.84 -2.51 10.44
N ILE A 26 -25.48 -2.39 9.17
CA ILE A 26 -25.43 -3.49 8.20
C ILE A 26 -23.98 -3.97 7.96
N LEU A 27 -23.05 -3.03 7.82
CA LEU A 27 -21.67 -3.29 7.46
C LEU A 27 -20.72 -3.11 8.64
N LYS A 28 -19.53 -3.67 8.50
CA LYS A 28 -18.37 -3.46 9.36
C LYS A 28 -17.09 -3.50 8.52
N ASP A 29 -16.09 -2.71 8.88
CA ASP A 29 -14.79 -2.77 8.23
C ASP A 29 -14.09 -4.11 8.55
N SER A 30 -13.68 -4.82 7.54
CA SER A 30 -12.96 -6.08 7.69
C SER A 30 -11.64 -5.92 8.44
N TYR A 31 -11.00 -4.76 8.34
CA TYR A 31 -9.79 -4.45 9.10
C TYR A 31 -10.03 -4.51 10.61
N ASP A 32 -11.07 -3.84 11.10
CA ASP A 32 -11.32 -3.73 12.53
C ASP A 32 -11.75 -5.06 13.15
N TYR A 33 -12.43 -5.91 12.36
CA TYR A 33 -13.00 -7.19 12.81
C TYR A 33 -12.15 -8.41 12.44
N ALA A 34 -11.02 -8.23 11.78
CA ALA A 34 -10.09 -9.32 11.53
C ALA A 34 -9.46 -9.83 12.83
N LYS A 35 -9.46 -11.16 12.98
CA LYS A 35 -8.80 -11.82 14.11
C LYS A 35 -7.28 -11.58 14.07
N TYR A 36 -6.69 -11.62 12.88
CA TYR A 36 -5.28 -11.36 12.65
C TYR A 36 -5.09 -10.31 11.55
N ARG A 37 -4.11 -9.43 11.72
CA ARG A 37 -3.67 -8.44 10.71
C ARG A 37 -2.21 -8.64 10.39
N PHE A 38 -1.86 -8.59 9.11
CA PHE A 38 -0.49 -8.62 8.63
C PHE A 38 -0.23 -7.43 7.70
N ALA A 39 1.00 -6.91 7.75
CA ALA A 39 1.40 -5.71 7.03
C ALA A 39 0.32 -4.59 7.09
N PRO A 40 -0.11 -4.14 8.29
CA PRO A 40 -1.22 -3.19 8.45
C PRO A 40 -0.76 -1.75 8.13
N THR A 41 -0.24 -1.55 6.94
CA THR A 41 0.19 -0.26 6.40
C THR A 41 -0.95 0.45 5.68
N GLY A 42 -0.72 1.69 5.25
CA GLY A 42 -1.62 2.38 4.34
C GLY A 42 -1.61 1.76 2.94
N THR A 43 -2.61 2.10 2.15
CA THR A 43 -2.84 1.44 0.86
C THR A 43 -2.33 2.22 -0.34
N PHE A 44 -2.07 3.53 -0.21
CA PHE A 44 -1.55 4.35 -1.29
C PHE A 44 -0.03 4.51 -1.24
N ASN A 45 0.68 4.13 -2.29
CA ASN A 45 2.13 4.24 -2.42
C ASN A 45 2.60 5.29 -3.45
N GLY A 46 1.76 5.67 -4.42
CA GLY A 46 2.08 6.64 -5.48
C GLY A 46 3.25 6.18 -6.35
N PHE A 47 3.31 4.89 -6.67
CA PHE A 47 4.43 4.23 -7.39
C PHE A 47 5.79 4.34 -6.67
N ASN A 48 5.81 4.71 -5.39
CA ASN A 48 7.04 4.77 -4.60
C ASN A 48 7.12 3.56 -3.66
N ALA A 49 7.93 2.59 -4.00
CA ALA A 49 8.14 1.37 -3.25
C ALA A 49 8.67 1.56 -1.81
N LYS A 50 9.16 2.76 -1.49
CA LYS A 50 9.64 3.11 -0.15
C LYS A 50 8.60 3.87 0.68
N ARG A 51 7.43 4.14 0.10
CA ARG A 51 6.38 4.90 0.77
C ARG A 51 5.46 3.97 1.54
N TYR A 52 5.50 4.12 2.85
CA TYR A 52 4.57 3.48 3.76
C TYR A 52 3.87 4.56 4.57
N THR A 53 2.55 4.46 4.65
CA THR A 53 1.70 5.38 5.41
C THR A 53 0.84 4.58 6.37
N THR A 54 0.15 5.26 7.27
CA THR A 54 -0.84 4.66 8.17
C THR A 54 -2.28 4.86 7.66
N HIS A 55 -2.43 5.63 6.58
CA HIS A 55 -3.74 5.97 6.02
C HIS A 55 -4.16 4.96 4.96
N ARG A 56 -5.25 4.28 5.23
CA ARG A 56 -5.93 3.41 4.26
C ARG A 56 -6.97 4.23 3.53
N ILE A 57 -6.98 4.20 2.21
CA ILE A 57 -8.01 4.78 1.35
C ILE A 57 -8.77 3.72 0.57
N ASP A 58 -8.23 2.51 0.54
CA ASP A 58 -8.91 1.32 0.07
C ASP A 58 -9.51 0.59 1.27
N HIS A 59 -10.79 0.28 1.20
CA HIS A 59 -11.52 -0.35 2.28
C HIS A 59 -12.29 -1.58 1.78
N LEU A 60 -12.47 -2.54 2.67
CA LEU A 60 -13.26 -3.73 2.45
C LEU A 60 -14.24 -3.89 3.61
N PHE A 61 -15.50 -3.58 3.33
CA PHE A 61 -16.60 -3.75 4.28
C PHE A 61 -17.32 -5.06 4.03
N VAL A 62 -17.75 -5.69 5.10
CA VAL A 62 -18.54 -6.93 5.04
C VAL A 62 -19.78 -6.80 5.91
N SER A 63 -20.84 -7.53 5.57
CA SER A 63 -22.01 -7.59 6.44
C SER A 63 -21.65 -8.19 7.81
N LYS A 64 -22.33 -7.73 8.87
CA LYS A 64 -22.00 -8.10 10.26
C LYS A 64 -21.95 -9.60 10.55
N LYS A 65 -22.70 -10.41 9.79
CA LYS A 65 -22.72 -11.87 9.91
C LYS A 65 -21.46 -12.55 9.37
N VAL A 66 -20.72 -11.90 8.48
CA VAL A 66 -19.49 -12.45 7.89
C VAL A 66 -18.39 -12.46 8.95
N LYS A 67 -17.71 -13.58 9.10
CA LYS A 67 -16.52 -13.67 9.94
C LYS A 67 -15.29 -13.27 9.11
N VAL A 68 -14.43 -12.46 9.70
CA VAL A 68 -13.14 -12.06 9.10
C VAL A 68 -12.04 -12.72 9.94
N ASP A 69 -11.32 -13.65 9.33
CA ASP A 69 -10.22 -14.35 9.99
C ASP A 69 -8.93 -13.53 9.90
N ARG A 70 -8.54 -13.18 8.69
CA ARG A 70 -7.29 -12.47 8.43
C ARG A 70 -7.52 -11.30 7.50
N TRP A 71 -6.73 -10.24 7.70
CA TRP A 71 -6.70 -9.06 6.85
C TRP A 71 -5.24 -8.64 6.64
N GLY A 72 -4.92 -8.12 5.47
CA GLY A 72 -3.58 -7.60 5.20
C GLY A 72 -3.50 -6.73 3.97
N VAL A 73 -2.39 -6.01 3.86
CA VAL A 73 -2.00 -5.25 2.67
C VAL A 73 -0.92 -6.03 1.94
N LEU A 74 -1.12 -6.27 0.66
CA LEU A 74 -0.16 -6.95 -0.20
C LEU A 74 0.84 -5.93 -0.75
N THR A 75 1.96 -5.78 -0.06
CA THR A 75 3.01 -4.82 -0.41
C THR A 75 3.99 -5.38 -1.43
N TYR A 76 3.47 -6.03 -2.47
CA TYR A 76 4.30 -6.66 -3.49
C TYR A 76 5.03 -5.65 -4.35
N HIS A 77 6.31 -5.93 -4.59
CA HIS A 77 7.19 -5.15 -5.44
C HIS A 77 7.86 -6.09 -6.46
N TYR A 78 8.31 -5.54 -7.57
CA TYR A 78 9.17 -6.26 -8.52
C TYR A 78 10.45 -5.48 -8.78
N PHE A 79 11.47 -6.18 -9.23
CA PHE A 79 12.75 -5.59 -9.60
C PHE A 79 12.86 -5.52 -11.11
N ARG A 80 13.32 -4.39 -11.60
CA ARG A 80 13.60 -4.17 -13.01
C ARG A 80 15.08 -3.79 -13.18
N THR A 81 15.72 -4.29 -14.20
CA THR A 81 17.03 -3.80 -14.61
C THR A 81 16.85 -2.42 -15.26
N PRO A 82 17.54 -1.38 -14.79
CA PRO A 82 17.50 -0.06 -15.43
C PRO A 82 18.00 -0.11 -16.87
N THR A 83 17.44 0.73 -17.73
CA THR A 83 17.96 0.90 -19.08
C THR A 83 19.33 1.61 -19.08
N PRO A 84 20.14 1.46 -20.13
CA PRO A 84 21.43 2.17 -20.23
C PRO A 84 21.29 3.68 -20.06
N GLU A 85 20.22 4.27 -20.63
CA GLU A 85 19.94 5.71 -20.54
C GLU A 85 19.61 6.12 -19.10
N GLU A 86 18.82 5.32 -18.37
CA GLU A 86 18.51 5.56 -16.96
C GLU A 86 19.76 5.45 -16.09
N VAL A 87 20.64 4.51 -16.39
CA VAL A 87 21.93 4.38 -15.70
C VAL A 87 22.77 5.63 -15.94
N ALA A 88 22.91 6.07 -17.20
CA ALA A 88 23.68 7.26 -17.55
C ALA A 88 23.12 8.53 -16.88
N ALA A 89 21.80 8.71 -16.89
CA ALA A 89 21.15 9.85 -16.23
C ALA A 89 21.40 9.87 -14.71
N ALA A 90 21.38 8.71 -14.09
CA ALA A 90 21.64 8.61 -12.65
C ALA A 90 23.12 8.81 -12.30
N GLU A 91 24.04 8.38 -13.13
CA GLU A 91 25.46 8.66 -12.97
C GLU A 91 25.73 10.17 -13.10
N ALA A 92 25.15 10.84 -14.10
CA ALA A 92 25.25 12.28 -14.26
C ALA A 92 24.70 13.04 -13.03
N LYS A 93 23.55 12.60 -12.52
CA LYS A 93 22.97 13.17 -11.29
C LYS A 93 23.87 12.97 -10.08
N PHE A 94 24.43 11.79 -9.92
CA PHE A 94 25.36 11.51 -8.82
C PHE A 94 26.62 12.36 -8.92
N ALA A 95 27.18 12.52 -10.12
CA ALA A 95 28.35 13.38 -10.36
C ALA A 95 28.07 14.83 -9.98
N ALA A 96 26.90 15.37 -10.35
CA ALA A 96 26.48 16.73 -9.99
C ALA A 96 26.30 16.90 -8.47
N GLU A 97 25.78 15.89 -7.78
CA GLU A 97 25.64 15.90 -6.33
C GLU A 97 27.00 15.76 -5.62
N LEU A 98 27.93 14.96 -6.16
CA LEU A 98 29.28 14.81 -5.64
C LEU A 98 30.07 16.12 -5.75
N ALA A 99 29.88 16.88 -6.83
CA ALA A 99 30.48 18.21 -7.00
C ALA A 99 30.02 19.20 -5.91
N LYS A 100 28.78 19.08 -5.44
CA LYS A 100 28.22 19.90 -4.34
C LYS A 100 28.62 19.38 -2.96
N ASN A 101 28.79 18.08 -2.81
CA ASN A 101 29.14 17.42 -1.56
C ASN A 101 30.20 16.31 -1.79
N PRO A 102 31.50 16.66 -1.75
CA PRO A 102 32.58 15.71 -2.01
C PRO A 102 32.65 14.50 -1.07
N LYS A 103 31.99 14.58 0.10
CA LYS A 103 31.91 13.48 1.07
C LYS A 103 30.78 12.50 0.77
N LYS A 104 29.98 12.75 -0.25
CA LYS A 104 28.86 11.86 -0.60
C LYS A 104 29.40 10.50 -1.06
N LYS A 105 28.97 9.44 -0.37
CA LYS A 105 29.36 8.08 -0.73
C LYS A 105 28.44 7.54 -1.82
N ARG A 106 29.02 6.80 -2.77
CA ARG A 106 28.23 6.01 -3.73
C ARG A 106 27.53 4.89 -2.96
N PRO A 107 26.22 4.68 -3.23
CA PRO A 107 25.54 3.50 -2.69
C PRO A 107 26.27 2.23 -3.08
N SER A 108 26.52 1.35 -2.11
CA SER A 108 27.16 0.04 -2.35
C SER A 108 26.10 -0.96 -2.84
N GLY A 109 26.52 -1.89 -3.68
CA GLY A 109 25.71 -3.00 -4.17
C GLY A 109 25.17 -2.79 -5.59
N GLU A 110 24.59 -3.86 -6.13
CA GLU A 110 23.97 -3.85 -7.45
C GLU A 110 22.74 -2.93 -7.45
N ARG A 111 22.67 -2.07 -8.43
CA ARG A 111 21.54 -1.17 -8.58
C ARG A 111 20.35 -1.92 -9.11
N ARG A 112 19.32 -2.03 -8.30
CA ARG A 112 18.03 -2.59 -8.67
C ARG A 112 16.96 -1.53 -8.54
N ASP A 113 16.18 -1.36 -9.60
CA ASP A 113 14.97 -0.55 -9.56
C ASP A 113 13.83 -1.33 -8.95
N ILE A 114 13.37 -0.90 -7.78
CA ILE A 114 12.19 -1.45 -7.14
C ILE A 114 10.97 -0.73 -7.68
N LYS A 115 10.01 -1.47 -8.21
CA LYS A 115 8.77 -0.94 -8.80
C LYS A 115 7.54 -1.49 -8.10
N CYS A 116 6.50 -0.68 -8.01
CA CYS A 116 5.16 -1.11 -7.63
C CYS A 116 4.37 -1.47 -8.89
N ILE A 117 3.51 -2.48 -8.79
CA ILE A 117 2.59 -2.86 -9.88
C ILE A 117 1.53 -1.79 -10.08
N SER A 118 1.08 -1.16 -8.99
CA SER A 118 0.08 -0.11 -8.94
C SER A 118 0.54 0.98 -7.97
N ASP A 119 -0.04 2.17 -8.07
CA ASP A 119 0.10 3.23 -7.08
C ASP A 119 -0.65 2.96 -5.77
N HIS A 120 -1.46 1.89 -5.75
CA HIS A 120 -2.07 1.33 -4.56
C HIS A 120 -1.51 -0.05 -4.23
N TYR A 121 -1.49 -0.39 -2.96
CA TYR A 121 -1.32 -1.76 -2.49
C TYR A 121 -2.67 -2.43 -2.37
N ALA A 122 -2.79 -3.64 -2.89
CA ALA A 122 -4.02 -4.42 -2.76
C ALA A 122 -4.27 -4.81 -1.30
N ILE A 123 -5.53 -4.78 -0.89
CA ILE A 123 -5.96 -5.36 0.38
C ILE A 123 -6.50 -6.77 0.17
N GLN A 124 -6.29 -7.63 1.14
CA GLN A 124 -6.78 -8.99 1.14
C GLN A 124 -7.44 -9.31 2.48
N ALA A 125 -8.58 -9.97 2.42
CA ALA A 125 -9.23 -10.50 3.61
C ALA A 125 -9.66 -11.96 3.40
N PHE A 126 -9.45 -12.78 4.43
CA PHE A 126 -9.97 -14.15 4.48
C PHE A 126 -11.24 -14.13 5.31
N ILE A 127 -12.35 -14.48 4.67
CA ILE A 127 -13.68 -14.37 5.24
C ILE A 127 -14.42 -15.72 5.21
N GLN A 128 -15.34 -15.90 6.12
CA GLN A 128 -16.29 -17.03 6.12
C GLN A 128 -17.69 -16.47 5.94
N LEU A 129 -18.33 -16.92 4.86
CA LEU A 129 -19.74 -16.64 4.58
C LEU A 129 -20.60 -17.60 5.42
N LYS A 130 -21.70 -17.09 5.93
CA LYS A 130 -22.74 -17.87 6.61
C LYS A 130 -23.98 -17.97 5.74
#